data_c74b4b08bf6d82a0c00e6e0c39d42eec
#
_entry.id   c74b4b08bf6d82a0c00e6e0c39d42eec
#
_cell.length_a   1.000
_cell.length_b   1.000
_cell.length_c   1.000
_cell.angle_alpha   90.00
_cell.angle_beta   90.00
_cell.angle_gamma   90.00
#
_symmetry.space_group_name_H-M   'P 1'
#
loop_
_entity.id
_entity.type
_entity.pdbx_description
1 polymer ?
#
loop_
_entity_poly.entity_id
_entity_poly.type
_entity_poly.pdbx_seq_one_letter_code
_entity_poly.pdbx_strand_id
1 'polypeptide(L)'
;MLNTDKIYFYPYKIFEVERRKYLYTIYASGLFEIDNTVSKLLQLNGSTVESIKEALKIDLTEDKSIELLTDMENEKLLCRNEVSHDESQEIEKANFSALTLMLAQECNMRCSYCYGEGGEYNNKGIMTENVAFQAIDYLVKNSTDELLHIAFLGGEPLLNFPLLKKVVEYCKQISADTGKKFSYTITTNGTLITDNIEKYLTENKIVCQISLDGTKEKNDMNRFFRNKKGSYDVIVEKTKSMRHMNLVTARATVTPDNSDYKEIFNHLNELEFRAIPIAIAQNMVDDEQFDKILSEYINYIFYFEELILTKQYAKAKKMTDLVNALEKIEFGNVRNNGCGAGRTMFA
;
A
#
# COMPACT_ATOMS: atom_id res chain seq x y z
N MET A 1 -28.62 -12.12 21.97
CA MET A 1 -29.45 -11.41 20.94
C MET A 1 -30.92 -11.55 21.26
N LEU A 2 -31.70 -10.46 21.14
CA LEU A 2 -33.17 -10.55 21.24
C LEU A 2 -33.75 -11.05 19.91
N ASN A 3 -34.84 -11.81 19.96
CA ASN A 3 -35.46 -12.36 18.74
C ASN A 3 -35.94 -11.29 17.75
N THR A 4 -36.22 -10.08 18.23
CA THR A 4 -36.67 -8.93 17.46
C THR A 4 -35.52 -8.10 16.87
N ASP A 5 -34.26 -8.36 17.26
CA ASP A 5 -33.11 -7.64 16.74
C ASP A 5 -32.96 -7.92 15.24
N LYS A 6 -32.80 -6.86 14.44
CA LYS A 6 -32.43 -6.99 13.02
C LYS A 6 -30.93 -7.19 12.89
N ILE A 7 -30.55 -8.01 11.93
CA ILE A 7 -29.18 -8.35 11.63
C ILE A 7 -28.81 -7.82 10.26
N TYR A 8 -27.68 -7.11 10.18
CA TYR A 8 -27.09 -6.60 8.95
C TYR A 8 -25.68 -7.13 8.79
N PHE A 9 -25.26 -7.37 7.56
CA PHE A 9 -23.91 -7.83 7.29
C PHE A 9 -23.06 -6.67 6.78
N TYR A 10 -21.82 -6.59 7.29
CA TYR A 10 -20.82 -5.70 6.72
C TYR A 10 -20.54 -6.08 5.25
N PRO A 11 -20.08 -5.14 4.40
CA PRO A 11 -19.75 -5.43 3.01
C PRO A 11 -18.82 -6.63 2.89
N TYR A 12 -19.19 -7.58 2.04
CA TYR A 12 -18.46 -8.82 1.83
C TYR A 12 -18.45 -9.22 0.35
N LYS A 13 -17.56 -10.16 0.01
CA LYS A 13 -17.52 -10.83 -1.28
C LYS A 13 -17.47 -12.34 -1.08
N ILE A 14 -18.30 -13.08 -1.81
CA ILE A 14 -18.24 -14.55 -1.87
C ILE A 14 -17.57 -14.95 -3.18
N PHE A 15 -16.67 -15.93 -3.13
CA PHE A 15 -16.06 -16.53 -4.29
C PHE A 15 -15.83 -18.03 -4.05
N GLU A 16 -15.56 -18.78 -5.11
CA GLU A 16 -15.34 -20.22 -5.03
C GLU A 16 -13.96 -20.56 -5.60
N VAL A 17 -13.21 -21.42 -4.86
CA VAL A 17 -11.93 -21.97 -5.27
C VAL A 17 -11.99 -23.48 -5.02
N GLU A 18 -11.70 -24.30 -6.02
CA GLU A 18 -11.66 -25.77 -5.92
C GLU A 18 -12.92 -26.37 -5.26
N ARG A 19 -14.10 -25.87 -5.60
CA ARG A 19 -15.42 -26.26 -5.06
C ARG A 19 -15.63 -25.92 -3.59
N ARG A 20 -14.77 -25.11 -2.99
CA ARG A 20 -14.94 -24.54 -1.66
C ARG A 20 -15.37 -23.10 -1.78
N LYS A 21 -16.32 -22.69 -0.95
CA LYS A 21 -16.79 -21.30 -0.91
C LYS A 21 -16.06 -20.53 0.16
N TYR A 22 -15.65 -19.33 -0.19
CA TYR A 22 -14.99 -18.41 0.71
C TYR A 22 -15.74 -17.10 0.81
N LEU A 23 -15.79 -16.56 2.00
CA LEU A 23 -16.28 -15.24 2.34
C LEU A 23 -15.10 -14.34 2.67
N TYR A 24 -14.93 -13.28 1.90
CA TYR A 24 -14.00 -12.20 2.23
C TYR A 24 -14.76 -11.02 2.77
N THR A 25 -14.40 -10.53 3.96
CA THR A 25 -15.02 -9.37 4.58
C THR A 25 -14.16 -8.14 4.32
N ILE A 26 -14.78 -7.10 3.76
CA ILE A 26 -14.07 -5.88 3.43
C ILE A 26 -13.73 -5.09 4.70
N TYR A 27 -14.63 -5.13 5.69
CA TYR A 27 -14.48 -4.37 6.93
C TYR A 27 -13.36 -4.89 7.85
N ALA A 28 -13.31 -6.21 8.05
CA ALA A 28 -12.31 -6.84 8.93
C ALA A 28 -11.10 -7.42 8.18
N SER A 29 -11.10 -7.38 6.84
CA SER A 29 -10.10 -8.03 5.98
C SER A 29 -9.94 -9.53 6.28
N GLY A 30 -10.99 -10.17 6.81
CA GLY A 30 -11.01 -11.58 7.14
C GLY A 30 -11.38 -12.46 5.95
N LEU A 31 -10.80 -13.64 5.87
CA LEU A 31 -11.10 -14.67 4.88
C LEU A 31 -11.58 -15.94 5.59
N PHE A 32 -12.79 -16.39 5.28
CA PHE A 32 -13.43 -17.53 5.93
C PHE A 32 -13.88 -18.55 4.88
N GLU A 33 -13.61 -19.84 5.11
CA GLU A 33 -14.27 -20.90 4.37
C GLU A 33 -15.71 -21.03 4.88
N ILE A 34 -16.70 -21.02 3.98
CA ILE A 34 -18.12 -21.04 4.35
C ILE A 34 -18.85 -22.21 3.71
N ASP A 35 -19.85 -22.70 4.39
CA ASP A 35 -20.76 -23.72 3.88
C ASP A 35 -22.04 -23.10 3.26
N ASN A 36 -22.95 -23.99 2.86
CA ASN A 36 -24.24 -23.55 2.31
C ASN A 36 -25.14 -22.88 3.36
N THR A 37 -24.99 -23.21 4.64
CA THR A 37 -25.77 -22.63 5.74
C THR A 37 -25.40 -21.16 5.92
N VAL A 38 -24.11 -20.84 5.98
CA VAL A 38 -23.63 -19.45 6.02
C VAL A 38 -24.01 -18.70 4.74
N SER A 39 -23.92 -19.36 3.58
CA SER A 39 -24.35 -18.75 2.30
C SER A 39 -25.84 -18.37 2.28
N LYS A 40 -26.71 -19.20 2.90
CA LYS A 40 -28.14 -18.89 3.07
C LYS A 40 -28.34 -17.75 4.06
N LEU A 41 -27.63 -17.79 5.21
CA LEU A 41 -27.70 -16.75 6.23
C LEU A 41 -27.40 -15.36 5.66
N LEU A 42 -26.36 -15.24 4.85
CA LEU A 42 -25.94 -13.96 4.24
C LEU A 42 -27.02 -13.35 3.31
N GLN A 43 -27.95 -14.16 2.78
CA GLN A 43 -29.09 -13.68 1.98
C GLN A 43 -30.21 -13.08 2.84
N LEU A 44 -30.15 -13.27 4.17
CA LEU A 44 -31.18 -12.79 5.12
C LEU A 44 -30.82 -11.43 5.73
N ASN A 45 -30.04 -10.60 5.02
CA ASN A 45 -29.66 -9.26 5.45
C ASN A 45 -30.91 -8.41 5.80
N GLY A 46 -30.88 -7.74 6.95
CA GLY A 46 -32.01 -6.93 7.44
C GLY A 46 -33.15 -7.73 8.09
N SER A 47 -33.02 -9.05 8.19
CA SER A 47 -34.01 -9.92 8.84
C SER A 47 -33.85 -9.93 10.36
N THR A 48 -34.94 -10.28 11.07
CA THR A 48 -34.86 -10.47 12.54
C THR A 48 -34.22 -11.79 12.89
N VAL A 49 -33.63 -11.87 14.09
CA VAL A 49 -33.03 -13.11 14.64
C VAL A 49 -34.06 -14.26 14.60
N GLU A 50 -35.34 -14.01 14.91
CA GLU A 50 -36.39 -15.02 14.86
C GLU A 50 -36.61 -15.53 13.43
N SER A 51 -36.68 -14.64 12.44
CA SER A 51 -36.82 -15.01 11.01
C SER A 51 -35.63 -15.83 10.53
N ILE A 52 -34.42 -15.50 10.99
CA ILE A 52 -33.19 -16.22 10.64
C ILE A 52 -33.23 -17.64 11.24
N LYS A 53 -33.58 -17.79 12.51
CA LYS A 53 -33.71 -19.11 13.14
C LYS A 53 -34.74 -19.99 12.41
N GLU A 54 -35.89 -19.44 12.03
CA GLU A 54 -36.90 -20.17 11.26
C GLU A 54 -36.40 -20.59 9.89
N ALA A 55 -35.67 -19.71 9.19
CA ALA A 55 -35.10 -20.01 7.87
C ALA A 55 -33.97 -21.08 7.94
N LEU A 56 -33.24 -21.15 9.04
CA LEU A 56 -32.13 -22.08 9.22
C LEU A 56 -32.50 -23.35 9.99
N LYS A 57 -33.72 -23.49 10.47
CA LYS A 57 -34.16 -24.64 11.33
C LYS A 57 -33.96 -26.03 10.74
N ILE A 58 -33.83 -26.13 9.40
CA ILE A 58 -33.57 -27.40 8.71
C ILE A 58 -32.06 -27.75 8.80
N ASP A 59 -31.22 -26.73 8.79
CA ASP A 59 -29.76 -26.88 8.75
C ASP A 59 -29.14 -26.86 10.17
N LEU A 60 -29.75 -26.09 11.11
CA LEU A 60 -29.21 -25.86 12.45
C LEU A 60 -30.30 -25.94 13.52
N THR A 61 -29.89 -26.35 14.72
CA THR A 61 -30.73 -26.17 15.93
C THR A 61 -30.76 -24.70 16.33
N GLU A 62 -31.75 -24.31 17.18
CA GLU A 62 -31.88 -22.92 17.64
C GLU A 62 -30.63 -22.44 18.36
N ASP A 63 -30.07 -23.25 19.26
CA ASP A 63 -28.83 -22.90 20.01
C ASP A 63 -27.64 -22.67 19.07
N LYS A 64 -27.46 -23.54 18.06
CA LYS A 64 -26.39 -23.39 17.06
C LYS A 64 -26.59 -22.17 16.16
N SER A 65 -27.81 -21.79 15.86
CA SER A 65 -28.09 -20.57 15.11
C SER A 65 -27.70 -19.32 15.92
N ILE A 66 -27.93 -19.31 17.21
CA ILE A 66 -27.51 -18.22 18.11
C ILE A 66 -25.99 -18.20 18.23
N GLU A 67 -25.35 -19.36 18.40
CA GLU A 67 -23.89 -19.49 18.46
C GLU A 67 -23.25 -18.92 17.20
N LEU A 68 -23.70 -19.36 15.99
CA LEU A 68 -23.22 -18.85 14.72
C LEU A 68 -23.36 -17.32 14.59
N LEU A 69 -24.51 -16.76 14.93
CA LEU A 69 -24.74 -15.31 14.88
C LEU A 69 -23.82 -14.56 15.85
N THR A 70 -23.55 -15.16 17.03
CA THR A 70 -22.66 -14.57 18.03
C THR A 70 -21.20 -14.59 17.55
N ASP A 71 -20.77 -15.68 16.95
CA ASP A 71 -19.43 -15.80 16.38
C ASP A 71 -19.23 -14.81 15.24
N MET A 72 -20.22 -14.68 14.35
CA MET A 72 -20.17 -13.69 13.27
C MET A 72 -20.18 -12.23 13.77
N GLU A 73 -20.83 -11.94 14.88
CA GLU A 73 -20.78 -10.60 15.53
C GLU A 73 -19.38 -10.34 16.11
N ASN A 74 -18.78 -11.33 16.78
CA ASN A 74 -17.43 -11.26 17.35
C ASN A 74 -16.37 -11.07 16.25
N GLU A 75 -16.53 -11.76 15.13
CA GLU A 75 -15.64 -11.65 13.95
C GLU A 75 -15.93 -10.40 13.09
N LYS A 76 -16.83 -9.53 13.54
CA LYS A 76 -17.24 -8.32 12.80
C LYS A 76 -17.73 -8.59 11.36
N LEU A 77 -18.49 -9.66 11.20
CA LEU A 77 -19.16 -10.01 9.96
C LEU A 77 -20.57 -9.44 9.92
N LEU A 78 -21.17 -9.25 11.07
CA LEU A 78 -22.53 -8.70 11.20
C LEU A 78 -22.60 -7.58 12.27
N CYS A 79 -23.64 -6.78 12.15
CA CYS A 79 -23.99 -5.71 13.07
C CYS A 79 -25.51 -5.60 13.23
N ARG A 80 -25.94 -4.80 14.23
CA ARG A 80 -27.37 -4.63 14.58
C ARG A 80 -27.99 -3.38 13.94
N ASN A 81 -27.18 -2.53 13.35
CA ASN A 81 -27.64 -1.33 12.65
C ASN A 81 -27.39 -1.51 11.15
N GLU A 82 -28.29 -0.95 10.35
CA GLU A 82 -28.07 -0.90 8.91
C GLU A 82 -26.76 -0.17 8.62
N VAL A 83 -25.84 -0.84 7.93
CA VAL A 83 -24.55 -0.25 7.54
C VAL A 83 -24.82 0.73 6.42
N SER A 84 -24.87 2.02 6.73
CA SER A 84 -24.79 3.04 5.69
C SER A 84 -23.36 3.04 5.13
N HIS A 85 -23.23 3.06 3.80
CA HIS A 85 -21.92 3.24 3.15
C HIS A 85 -21.24 4.59 3.53
N ASP A 86 -21.98 5.46 4.23
CA ASP A 86 -21.62 6.81 4.65
C ASP A 86 -21.36 6.94 6.16
N GLU A 87 -21.34 5.86 6.92
CA GLU A 87 -20.83 5.99 8.28
C GLU A 87 -19.33 6.34 8.23
N SER A 88 -19.08 7.63 8.08
CA SER A 88 -17.89 8.25 8.62
C SER A 88 -17.83 7.83 10.09
N GLN A 89 -17.11 6.74 10.40
CA GLN A 89 -16.73 6.45 11.79
C GLN A 89 -16.30 7.78 12.40
N GLU A 90 -16.84 8.11 13.57
CA GLU A 90 -16.35 9.25 14.36
C GLU A 90 -14.84 9.26 14.21
N ILE A 91 -14.32 10.33 13.62
CA ILE A 91 -12.89 10.47 13.41
C ILE A 91 -12.32 10.55 14.82
N GLU A 92 -11.94 9.42 15.39
CA GLU A 92 -11.09 9.41 16.57
C GLU A 92 -9.99 10.42 16.29
N LYS A 93 -9.73 11.30 17.25
CA LYS A 93 -8.76 12.40 17.09
C LYS A 93 -7.50 11.86 16.42
N ALA A 94 -7.28 12.29 15.17
CA ALA A 94 -6.23 11.74 14.33
C ALA A 94 -4.89 11.81 15.06
N ASN A 95 -4.26 10.64 15.28
CA ASN A 95 -2.89 10.58 15.81
C ASN A 95 -1.94 10.43 14.64
N PHE A 96 -1.29 11.51 14.27
CA PHE A 96 -0.34 11.51 13.17
C PHE A 96 0.97 10.87 13.59
N SER A 97 1.41 9.83 12.88
CA SER A 97 2.71 9.17 13.06
C SER A 97 3.65 9.38 11.86
N ALA A 98 3.13 9.94 10.77
CA ALA A 98 3.89 10.13 9.54
C ALA A 98 3.58 11.47 8.85
N LEU A 99 4.61 12.04 8.22
CA LEU A 99 4.57 13.24 7.41
C LEU A 99 5.22 12.97 6.05
N THR A 100 4.54 13.35 4.98
CA THR A 100 5.13 13.37 3.64
C THR A 100 5.54 14.78 3.27
N LEU A 101 6.81 14.99 2.97
CA LEU A 101 7.35 16.27 2.51
C LEU A 101 7.56 16.23 0.99
N MET A 102 6.79 17.03 0.27
CA MET A 102 6.90 17.23 -1.18
C MET A 102 8.03 18.22 -1.46
N LEU A 103 9.30 17.74 -1.40
CA LEU A 103 10.49 18.60 -1.42
C LEU A 103 10.61 19.45 -2.70
N ALA A 104 10.17 18.90 -3.83
CA ALA A 104 10.17 19.59 -5.12
C ALA A 104 8.94 19.20 -5.93
N GLN A 105 8.14 20.16 -6.32
CA GLN A 105 7.08 20.03 -7.32
C GLN A 105 7.66 20.35 -8.70
N GLU A 106 8.76 19.68 -9.01
CA GLU A 106 9.47 19.62 -10.28
C GLU A 106 10.09 18.24 -10.46
N CYS A 107 10.26 17.79 -11.70
CA CYS A 107 10.94 16.56 -12.04
C CYS A 107 11.83 16.76 -13.27
N ASN A 108 12.97 16.09 -13.30
CA ASN A 108 13.87 16.03 -14.46
C ASN A 108 13.41 15.00 -15.51
N MET A 109 12.39 14.20 -15.20
CA MET A 109 11.79 13.20 -16.08
C MET A 109 10.39 13.62 -16.55
N ARG A 110 9.84 12.86 -17.53
CA ARG A 110 8.47 12.99 -18.05
C ARG A 110 7.88 11.62 -18.30
N CYS A 111 7.52 10.92 -17.20
CA CYS A 111 6.90 9.60 -17.29
C CYS A 111 5.49 9.72 -17.86
N SER A 112 5.11 8.79 -18.76
CA SER A 112 3.81 8.81 -19.45
C SER A 112 2.61 8.72 -18.50
N TYR A 113 2.74 7.95 -17.41
CA TYR A 113 1.70 7.71 -16.41
C TYR A 113 1.77 8.66 -15.21
N CYS A 114 2.57 9.73 -15.27
CA CYS A 114 2.78 10.60 -14.12
C CYS A 114 1.47 11.29 -13.68
N TYR A 115 0.89 10.90 -12.56
CA TYR A 115 -0.29 11.53 -11.99
C TYR A 115 -0.03 12.97 -11.49
N GLY A 116 1.24 13.34 -11.28
CA GLY A 116 1.68 14.66 -10.88
C GLY A 116 2.03 15.59 -12.06
N GLU A 117 1.53 15.31 -13.29
CA GLU A 117 1.73 16.15 -14.47
C GLU A 117 3.21 16.49 -14.74
N GLY A 118 4.05 15.47 -14.79
CA GLY A 118 5.50 15.65 -14.93
C GLY A 118 6.18 16.08 -13.64
N GLY A 119 5.53 15.88 -12.50
CA GLY A 119 6.00 16.16 -11.15
C GLY A 119 5.73 17.57 -10.66
N GLU A 120 4.92 18.34 -11.39
CA GLU A 120 4.61 19.75 -11.06
C GLU A 120 3.32 19.88 -10.23
N TYR A 121 2.44 18.88 -10.23
CA TYR A 121 1.19 18.82 -9.45
C TYR A 121 0.34 20.12 -9.57
N ASN A 122 0.29 20.69 -10.79
CA ASN A 122 -0.38 21.98 -11.08
C ASN A 122 0.17 23.19 -10.29
N ASN A 123 1.25 23.03 -9.53
CA ASN A 123 1.83 24.11 -8.74
C ASN A 123 3.35 23.92 -8.61
N LYS A 124 4.05 24.25 -9.69
CA LYS A 124 5.51 24.14 -9.76
C LYS A 124 6.18 24.93 -8.63
N GLY A 125 7.10 24.29 -7.92
CA GLY A 125 7.82 24.95 -6.83
C GLY A 125 8.80 24.05 -6.09
N ILE A 126 9.55 24.67 -5.22
CA ILE A 126 10.51 24.04 -4.33
C ILE A 126 10.11 24.34 -2.90
N MET A 127 9.99 23.34 -2.05
CA MET A 127 9.63 23.52 -0.64
C MET A 127 10.70 24.34 0.07
N THR A 128 10.27 25.30 0.90
CA THR A 128 11.16 26.10 1.72
C THR A 128 11.44 25.43 3.06
N GLU A 129 12.56 25.79 3.68
CA GLU A 129 12.95 25.31 5.02
C GLU A 129 11.88 25.62 6.08
N ASN A 130 11.33 26.84 6.06
CA ASN A 130 10.29 27.25 6.99
C ASN A 130 9.03 26.37 6.91
N VAL A 131 8.57 26.02 5.72
CA VAL A 131 7.41 25.14 5.53
C VAL A 131 7.71 23.73 6.06
N ALA A 132 8.89 23.17 5.72
CA ALA A 132 9.28 21.85 6.17
C ALA A 132 9.34 21.76 7.71
N PHE A 133 9.96 22.75 8.36
CA PHE A 133 10.13 22.76 9.82
C PHE A 133 8.78 22.96 10.55
N GLN A 134 7.91 23.85 10.07
CA GLN A 134 6.58 24.01 10.62
C GLN A 134 5.74 22.72 10.51
N ALA A 135 5.85 21.98 9.39
CA ALA A 135 5.16 20.71 9.23
C ALA A 135 5.69 19.64 10.20
N ILE A 136 7.00 19.61 10.45
CA ILE A 136 7.61 18.70 11.44
C ILE A 136 7.16 19.06 12.85
N ASP A 137 7.18 20.35 13.21
CA ASP A 137 6.71 20.83 14.52
C ASP A 137 5.24 20.46 14.75
N TYR A 138 4.42 20.60 13.71
CA TYR A 138 3.01 20.17 13.76
C TYR A 138 2.88 18.65 14.00
N LEU A 139 3.67 17.82 13.30
CA LEU A 139 3.70 16.36 13.51
C LEU A 139 4.08 16.05 14.97
N VAL A 140 5.18 16.60 15.46
CA VAL A 140 5.67 16.35 16.82
C VAL A 140 4.65 16.76 17.88
N LYS A 141 4.01 17.91 17.71
CA LYS A 141 3.00 18.44 18.65
C LYS A 141 1.72 17.60 18.69
N ASN A 142 1.30 17.04 17.54
CA ASN A 142 0.02 16.36 17.40
C ASN A 142 0.14 14.83 17.37
N SER A 143 1.32 14.27 17.66
CA SER A 143 1.55 12.84 17.75
C SER A 143 1.81 12.39 19.18
N THR A 144 1.17 11.29 19.56
CA THR A 144 1.46 10.57 20.82
C THR A 144 2.56 9.52 20.64
N ASP A 145 2.91 9.16 19.40
CA ASP A 145 3.86 8.11 19.09
C ASP A 145 5.30 8.55 19.39
N GLU A 146 6.11 7.62 19.88
CA GLU A 146 7.55 7.85 20.09
C GLU A 146 8.34 7.82 18.79
N LEU A 147 7.92 6.99 17.83
CA LEU A 147 8.54 6.86 16.50
C LEU A 147 7.70 7.57 15.45
N LEU A 148 8.29 8.59 14.83
CA LEU A 148 7.68 9.36 13.76
C LEU A 148 8.35 9.03 12.42
N HIS A 149 7.57 9.08 11.34
CA HIS A 149 8.05 8.78 10.01
C HIS A 149 8.01 10.00 9.10
N ILE A 150 9.13 10.31 8.44
CA ILE A 150 9.22 11.35 7.42
C ILE A 150 9.45 10.69 6.05
N ALA A 151 8.51 10.87 5.13
CA ALA A 151 8.62 10.45 3.75
C ALA A 151 9.01 11.62 2.86
N PHE A 152 10.13 11.52 2.15
CA PHE A 152 10.54 12.49 1.15
C PHE A 152 9.99 12.11 -0.22
N LEU A 153 9.18 12.98 -0.78
CA LEU A 153 8.49 12.78 -2.05
C LEU A 153 8.55 14.06 -2.90
N GLY A 154 7.85 14.05 -4.04
CA GLY A 154 7.72 15.19 -4.95
C GLY A 154 7.65 14.73 -6.40
N GLY A 155 7.99 15.61 -7.32
CA GLY A 155 8.31 15.23 -8.69
C GLY A 155 9.60 14.43 -8.68
N GLU A 156 10.71 15.06 -8.26
CA GLU A 156 11.96 14.39 -7.91
C GLU A 156 12.56 15.06 -6.66
N PRO A 157 12.50 14.41 -5.48
CA PRO A 157 12.93 15.00 -4.23
C PRO A 157 14.41 15.34 -4.18
N LEU A 158 15.28 14.63 -4.91
CA LEU A 158 16.72 14.92 -4.95
C LEU A 158 17.07 16.24 -5.64
N LEU A 159 16.12 16.90 -6.34
CA LEU A 159 16.29 18.28 -6.80
C LEU A 159 16.44 19.26 -5.63
N ASN A 160 15.89 18.92 -4.47
CA ASN A 160 16.03 19.72 -3.25
C ASN A 160 16.78 18.94 -2.14
N PHE A 161 17.84 18.23 -2.52
CA PHE A 161 18.67 17.49 -1.58
C PHE A 161 19.24 18.35 -0.44
N PRO A 162 19.59 19.66 -0.64
CA PRO A 162 19.97 20.53 0.46
C PRO A 162 18.92 20.63 1.57
N LEU A 163 17.63 20.73 1.23
CA LEU A 163 16.56 20.77 2.23
C LEU A 163 16.40 19.42 2.93
N LEU A 164 16.49 18.29 2.21
CA LEU A 164 16.46 16.97 2.82
C LEU A 164 17.49 16.86 3.95
N LYS A 165 18.73 17.33 3.73
CA LYS A 165 19.76 17.32 4.76
C LYS A 165 19.39 18.17 5.98
N LYS A 166 18.86 19.37 5.74
CA LYS A 166 18.41 20.25 6.82
C LYS A 166 17.28 19.65 7.65
N VAL A 167 16.32 18.99 6.99
CA VAL A 167 15.21 18.28 7.66
C VAL A 167 15.74 17.17 8.57
N VAL A 168 16.67 16.35 8.09
CA VAL A 168 17.26 15.26 8.91
C VAL A 168 17.99 15.83 10.12
N GLU A 169 18.78 16.90 9.96
CA GLU A 169 19.46 17.56 11.09
C GLU A 169 18.48 18.18 12.06
N TYR A 170 17.42 18.83 11.58
CA TYR A 170 16.37 19.38 12.42
C TYR A 170 15.66 18.30 13.25
N CYS A 171 15.33 17.16 12.63
CA CYS A 171 14.76 16.02 13.35
C CYS A 171 15.71 15.44 14.41
N LYS A 172 17.03 15.45 14.18
CA LYS A 172 18.02 15.04 15.20
C LYS A 172 18.02 15.99 16.41
N GLN A 173 17.90 17.31 16.20
CA GLN A 173 17.78 18.29 17.28
C GLN A 173 16.49 18.03 18.08
N ILE A 174 15.34 17.90 17.42
CA ILE A 174 14.06 17.55 18.08
C ILE A 174 14.19 16.24 18.86
N SER A 175 14.87 15.23 18.31
CA SER A 175 15.09 13.95 19.01
C SER A 175 15.83 14.14 20.32
N ALA A 176 16.85 15.00 20.34
CA ALA A 176 17.61 15.30 21.55
C ALA A 176 16.77 16.02 22.60
N ASP A 177 15.89 16.94 22.18
CA ASP A 177 15.08 17.77 23.06
C ASP A 177 13.84 17.06 23.61
N THR A 178 13.22 16.17 22.81
CA THR A 178 11.91 15.58 23.10
C THR A 178 11.93 14.07 23.38
N GLY A 179 13.04 13.38 23.06
CA GLY A 179 13.12 11.91 23.10
C GLY A 179 12.41 11.19 21.95
N LYS A 180 11.70 11.90 21.07
CA LYS A 180 11.07 11.34 19.88
C LYS A 180 12.14 10.76 18.92
N LYS A 181 11.79 9.68 18.21
CA LYS A 181 12.66 9.04 17.22
C LYS A 181 12.11 9.28 15.83
N PHE A 182 12.97 9.41 14.83
CA PHE A 182 12.57 9.58 13.45
C PHE A 182 13.10 8.47 12.56
N SER A 183 12.26 8.02 11.63
CA SER A 183 12.61 7.15 10.51
C SER A 183 12.35 7.87 9.20
N TYR A 184 13.10 7.51 8.15
CA TYR A 184 13.06 8.24 6.89
C TYR A 184 12.91 7.31 5.70
N THR A 185 12.09 7.73 4.73
CA THR A 185 12.03 7.12 3.40
C THR A 185 12.16 8.18 2.31
N ILE A 186 12.68 7.80 1.16
CA ILE A 186 12.68 8.63 -0.04
C ILE A 186 12.22 7.79 -1.22
N THR A 187 11.28 8.34 -2.01
CA THR A 187 10.93 7.77 -3.32
C THR A 187 11.53 8.67 -4.40
N THR A 188 12.45 8.13 -5.19
CA THR A 188 13.19 8.86 -6.21
C THR A 188 13.24 8.08 -7.53
N ASN A 189 13.40 8.80 -8.64
CA ASN A 189 13.70 8.18 -9.92
C ASN A 189 15.16 7.67 -10.03
N GLY A 190 16.00 7.93 -9.05
CA GLY A 190 17.39 7.44 -8.96
C GLY A 190 18.39 8.15 -9.87
N THR A 191 17.96 8.95 -10.84
CA THR A 191 18.84 9.54 -11.85
C THR A 191 19.81 10.61 -11.32
N LEU A 192 19.50 11.18 -10.17
CA LEU A 192 20.33 12.22 -9.52
C LEU A 192 21.23 11.67 -8.41
N ILE A 193 21.22 10.38 -8.13
CA ILE A 193 22.09 9.76 -7.14
C ILE A 193 23.56 9.95 -7.57
N THR A 194 24.38 10.41 -6.63
CA THR A 194 25.84 10.54 -6.72
C THR A 194 26.43 9.87 -5.48
N ASP A 195 27.75 9.62 -5.48
CA ASP A 195 28.45 9.00 -4.35
C ASP A 195 28.19 9.76 -3.02
N ASN A 196 28.14 11.10 -3.08
CA ASN A 196 27.83 11.92 -1.92
C ASN A 196 26.40 11.76 -1.42
N ILE A 197 25.43 11.63 -2.35
CA ILE A 197 24.03 11.40 -2.01
C ILE A 197 23.86 9.99 -1.45
N GLU A 198 24.42 8.98 -2.10
CA GLU A 198 24.41 7.59 -1.64
C GLU A 198 24.97 7.49 -0.21
N LYS A 199 26.16 8.05 0.01
CA LYS A 199 26.79 8.07 1.33
C LYS A 199 25.89 8.69 2.38
N TYR A 200 25.29 9.86 2.10
CA TYR A 200 24.40 10.55 3.04
C TYR A 200 23.14 9.73 3.36
N LEU A 201 22.48 9.16 2.33
CA LEU A 201 21.29 8.33 2.51
C LEU A 201 21.61 7.11 3.39
N THR A 202 22.75 6.47 3.16
CA THR A 202 23.20 5.28 3.91
C THR A 202 23.54 5.63 5.36
N GLU A 203 24.35 6.67 5.60
CA GLU A 203 24.78 7.08 6.94
C GLU A 203 23.57 7.51 7.82
N ASN A 204 22.54 8.12 7.23
CA ASN A 204 21.34 8.53 7.94
C ASN A 204 20.21 7.47 7.89
N LYS A 205 20.49 6.27 7.41
CA LYS A 205 19.54 5.14 7.34
C LYS A 205 18.22 5.50 6.63
N ILE A 206 18.32 6.33 5.59
CA ILE A 206 17.16 6.72 4.78
C ILE A 206 16.83 5.57 3.82
N VAL A 207 15.69 4.92 4.00
CA VAL A 207 15.26 3.83 3.12
C VAL A 207 14.92 4.41 1.75
N CYS A 208 15.59 3.91 0.72
CA CYS A 208 15.48 4.43 -0.64
C CYS A 208 14.61 3.52 -1.49
N GLN A 209 13.54 4.08 -2.06
CA GLN A 209 12.68 3.43 -3.03
C GLN A 209 12.96 4.00 -4.42
N ILE A 210 13.45 3.15 -5.32
CA ILE A 210 13.83 3.52 -6.69
C ILE A 210 12.70 3.16 -7.64
N SER A 211 12.23 4.15 -8.40
CA SER A 211 11.22 3.93 -9.42
C SER A 211 11.86 3.31 -10.69
N LEU A 212 11.55 2.04 -10.97
CA LEU A 212 12.04 1.28 -12.12
C LEU A 212 11.01 0.21 -12.52
N ASP A 213 10.59 0.17 -13.78
CA ASP A 213 9.41 -0.54 -14.25
C ASP A 213 9.71 -1.88 -14.96
N GLY A 214 10.86 -2.50 -14.70
CA GLY A 214 11.26 -3.77 -15.30
C GLY A 214 12.40 -3.64 -16.30
N THR A 215 12.32 -4.34 -17.43
CA THR A 215 13.38 -4.37 -18.45
C THR A 215 13.64 -2.98 -19.05
N LYS A 216 14.82 -2.80 -19.66
CA LYS A 216 15.20 -1.52 -20.29
C LYS A 216 14.15 -1.02 -21.26
N GLU A 217 13.67 -1.92 -22.12
CA GLU A 217 12.67 -1.59 -23.13
C GLU A 217 11.37 -1.10 -22.50
N LYS A 218 10.86 -1.84 -21.53
CA LYS A 218 9.60 -1.54 -20.84
C LYS A 218 9.70 -0.30 -19.96
N ASN A 219 10.81 -0.13 -19.25
CA ASN A 219 11.05 1.07 -18.47
C ASN A 219 11.12 2.31 -19.37
N ASP A 220 11.94 2.30 -20.43
CA ASP A 220 12.22 3.46 -21.25
C ASP A 220 11.03 3.89 -22.12
N MET A 221 10.08 2.98 -22.36
CA MET A 221 8.79 3.29 -22.99
C MET A 221 7.99 4.31 -22.18
N ASN A 222 7.99 4.16 -20.85
CA ASN A 222 7.17 4.98 -19.96
C ASN A 222 7.97 5.99 -19.13
N ARG A 223 9.24 5.71 -18.85
CA ARG A 223 10.10 6.53 -17.98
C ARG A 223 11.26 7.11 -18.76
N PHE A 224 11.11 8.34 -19.17
CA PHE A 224 12.11 9.02 -20.00
C PHE A 224 12.39 10.43 -19.49
N PHE A 225 13.56 10.95 -19.84
CA PHE A 225 13.94 12.34 -19.59
C PHE A 225 13.12 13.32 -20.44
N ARG A 226 13.17 14.61 -20.11
CA ARG A 226 12.54 15.67 -20.92
C ARG A 226 12.92 15.66 -22.39
N ASN A 227 14.13 15.22 -22.72
CA ASN A 227 14.64 15.08 -24.08
C ASN A 227 14.26 13.76 -24.76
N LYS A 228 13.31 13.00 -24.19
CA LYS A 228 12.83 11.70 -24.67
C LYS A 228 13.84 10.55 -24.62
N LYS A 229 15.05 10.73 -24.06
CA LYS A 229 15.98 9.62 -23.82
C LYS A 229 15.47 8.75 -22.67
N GLY A 230 15.65 7.43 -22.81
CA GLY A 230 15.34 6.46 -21.76
C GLY A 230 16.18 6.70 -20.50
N SER A 231 15.66 6.25 -19.38
CA SER A 231 16.28 6.47 -18.06
C SER A 231 16.92 5.22 -17.46
N TYR A 232 16.63 4.04 -17.99
CA TYR A 232 17.00 2.75 -17.43
C TYR A 232 18.49 2.63 -17.12
N ASP A 233 19.36 2.83 -18.12
CA ASP A 233 20.81 2.65 -17.96
C ASP A 233 21.37 3.56 -16.85
N VAL A 234 20.90 4.81 -16.78
CA VAL A 234 21.31 5.78 -15.76
C VAL A 234 20.88 5.32 -14.37
N ILE A 235 19.65 4.83 -14.22
CA ILE A 235 19.12 4.37 -12.93
C ILE A 235 19.87 3.12 -12.47
N VAL A 236 20.03 2.13 -13.36
CA VAL A 236 20.70 0.87 -13.04
C VAL A 236 22.16 1.10 -12.64
N GLU A 237 22.88 1.94 -13.36
CA GLU A 237 24.29 2.25 -13.03
C GLU A 237 24.39 2.98 -11.68
N LYS A 238 23.62 4.04 -11.47
CA LYS A 238 23.70 4.89 -10.28
C LYS A 238 23.22 4.22 -9.00
N THR A 239 22.41 3.16 -9.10
CA THR A 239 21.89 2.42 -7.94
C THR A 239 22.65 1.13 -7.67
N LYS A 240 23.65 0.78 -8.49
CA LYS A 240 24.36 -0.50 -8.44
C LYS A 240 24.97 -0.79 -7.08
N SER A 241 25.74 0.13 -6.52
CA SER A 241 26.35 -0.01 -5.19
C SER A 241 25.30 -0.25 -4.10
N MET A 242 24.26 0.58 -4.07
CA MET A 242 23.19 0.48 -3.07
C MET A 242 22.39 -0.84 -3.18
N ARG A 243 22.22 -1.38 -4.39
CA ARG A 243 21.57 -2.69 -4.61
C ARG A 243 22.42 -3.84 -4.05
N HIS A 244 23.72 -3.86 -4.35
CA HIS A 244 24.66 -4.85 -3.81
C HIS A 244 24.74 -4.81 -2.28
N MET A 245 24.54 -3.65 -1.68
CA MET A 245 24.46 -3.51 -0.21
C MET A 245 23.07 -3.82 0.36
N ASN A 246 22.09 -4.23 -0.46
CA ASN A 246 20.71 -4.52 -0.06
C ASN A 246 19.99 -3.32 0.62
N LEU A 247 20.30 -2.09 0.17
CA LEU A 247 19.79 -0.84 0.78
C LEU A 247 18.59 -0.24 0.06
N VAL A 248 18.25 -0.72 -1.14
CA VAL A 248 17.20 -0.11 -1.96
C VAL A 248 16.08 -1.10 -2.31
N THR A 249 14.89 -0.57 -2.40
CA THR A 249 13.71 -1.27 -2.93
C THR A 249 13.38 -0.73 -4.32
N ALA A 250 12.82 -1.56 -5.19
CA ALA A 250 12.23 -1.08 -6.43
C ALA A 250 10.77 -0.65 -6.19
N ARG A 251 10.30 0.30 -6.98
CA ARG A 251 8.89 0.62 -7.13
C ARG A 251 8.56 0.55 -8.62
N ALA A 252 7.92 -0.53 -9.03
CA ALA A 252 7.50 -0.70 -10.41
C ALA A 252 6.04 -0.27 -10.60
N THR A 253 5.75 0.26 -11.78
CA THR A 253 4.40 0.66 -12.18
C THR A 253 3.99 -0.12 -13.42
N VAL A 254 2.88 -0.85 -13.30
CA VAL A 254 2.24 -1.56 -14.40
C VAL A 254 1.40 -0.58 -15.22
N THR A 255 1.50 -0.70 -16.53
CA THR A 255 0.70 0.02 -17.52
C THR A 255 0.12 -0.99 -18.54
N PRO A 256 -0.86 -0.62 -19.38
CA PRO A 256 -1.38 -1.51 -20.41
C PRO A 256 -0.32 -2.14 -21.33
N ASP A 257 0.74 -1.39 -21.61
CA ASP A 257 1.86 -1.82 -22.48
C ASP A 257 2.97 -2.56 -21.72
N ASN A 258 2.92 -2.56 -20.38
CA ASN A 258 3.88 -3.21 -19.49
C ASN A 258 3.12 -3.87 -18.33
N SER A 259 2.38 -4.96 -18.62
CA SER A 259 1.49 -5.62 -17.65
C SER A 259 1.98 -6.98 -17.16
N ASP A 260 3.09 -7.52 -17.64
CA ASP A 260 3.66 -8.78 -17.16
C ASP A 260 4.36 -8.60 -15.82
N TYR A 261 3.62 -8.81 -14.73
CA TYR A 261 4.13 -8.71 -13.36
C TYR A 261 5.27 -9.67 -13.08
N LYS A 262 5.23 -10.89 -13.66
CA LYS A 262 6.27 -11.91 -13.44
C LYS A 262 7.58 -11.53 -14.13
N GLU A 263 7.52 -10.97 -15.35
CA GLU A 263 8.69 -10.44 -16.06
C GLU A 263 9.31 -9.29 -15.28
N ILE A 264 8.49 -8.30 -14.90
CA ILE A 264 8.92 -7.14 -14.10
C ILE A 264 9.62 -7.59 -12.83
N PHE A 265 8.97 -8.46 -12.05
CA PHE A 265 9.52 -8.96 -10.78
C PHE A 265 10.84 -9.70 -10.98
N ASN A 266 10.91 -10.63 -11.93
CA ASN A 266 12.12 -11.43 -12.16
C ASN A 266 13.30 -10.55 -12.58
N HIS A 267 13.07 -9.61 -13.49
CA HIS A 267 14.11 -8.67 -13.93
C HIS A 267 14.65 -7.82 -12.76
N LEU A 268 13.75 -7.25 -11.95
CA LEU A 268 14.15 -6.46 -10.80
C LEU A 268 14.81 -7.30 -9.68
N ASN A 269 14.43 -8.57 -9.55
CA ASN A 269 15.09 -9.50 -8.66
C ASN A 269 16.52 -9.84 -9.11
N GLU A 270 16.76 -10.02 -10.42
CA GLU A 270 18.09 -10.21 -11.02
C GLU A 270 18.98 -8.98 -10.83
N LEU A 271 18.40 -7.79 -10.81
CA LEU A 271 19.09 -6.56 -10.45
C LEU A 271 19.38 -6.41 -8.94
N GLU A 272 19.02 -7.41 -8.13
CA GLU A 272 19.31 -7.49 -6.70
C GLU A 272 18.58 -6.43 -5.83
N PHE A 273 17.41 -5.97 -6.23
CA PHE A 273 16.59 -5.15 -5.35
C PHE A 273 16.12 -5.95 -4.12
N ARG A 274 16.10 -5.28 -2.96
CA ARG A 274 15.74 -5.87 -1.67
C ARG A 274 14.26 -6.27 -1.59
N ALA A 275 13.39 -5.44 -2.14
CA ALA A 275 11.94 -5.64 -2.19
C ALA A 275 11.40 -5.01 -3.49
N ILE A 276 10.30 -5.54 -4.01
CA ILE A 276 9.80 -5.20 -5.34
C ILE A 276 8.27 -5.05 -5.28
N PRO A 277 7.76 -3.99 -4.64
CA PRO A 277 6.33 -3.67 -4.73
C PRO A 277 5.97 -3.18 -6.14
N ILE A 278 4.89 -3.74 -6.67
CA ILE A 278 4.38 -3.42 -8.00
C ILE A 278 2.99 -2.78 -7.84
N ALA A 279 2.74 -1.67 -8.51
CA ALA A 279 1.45 -0.99 -8.52
C ALA A 279 0.97 -0.72 -9.95
N ILE A 280 -0.34 -0.52 -10.09
CA ILE A 280 -0.98 -0.22 -11.36
C ILE A 280 -1.12 1.30 -11.56
N ALA A 281 -0.90 1.78 -12.77
CA ALA A 281 -1.21 3.15 -13.19
C ALA A 281 -2.70 3.28 -13.50
N GLN A 282 -3.53 3.47 -12.48
CA GLN A 282 -4.99 3.48 -12.61
C GLN A 282 -5.50 4.53 -13.61
N ASN A 283 -4.80 5.67 -13.74
CA ASN A 283 -5.15 6.74 -14.67
C ASN A 283 -4.90 6.41 -16.16
N MET A 284 -4.29 5.25 -16.45
CA MET A 284 -4.01 4.77 -17.82
C MET A 284 -4.82 3.53 -18.20
N VAL A 285 -5.73 3.08 -17.36
CA VAL A 285 -6.40 1.78 -17.50
C VAL A 285 -7.89 2.00 -17.65
N ASP A 286 -8.47 1.55 -18.76
CA ASP A 286 -9.90 1.39 -18.97
C ASP A 286 -10.37 -0.01 -18.52
N ASP A 287 -11.67 -0.29 -18.64
CA ASP A 287 -12.25 -1.55 -18.16
C ASP A 287 -11.70 -2.77 -18.92
N GLU A 288 -11.48 -2.67 -20.25
CA GLU A 288 -10.94 -3.77 -21.08
C GLU A 288 -9.47 -4.07 -20.73
N GLN A 289 -8.69 -3.02 -20.57
CA GLN A 289 -7.29 -3.12 -20.15
C GLN A 289 -7.15 -3.64 -18.73
N PHE A 290 -8.10 -3.29 -17.84
CA PHE A 290 -8.13 -3.77 -16.47
C PHE A 290 -8.26 -5.29 -16.40
N ASP A 291 -9.15 -5.90 -17.17
CA ASP A 291 -9.34 -7.36 -17.21
C ASP A 291 -8.07 -8.10 -17.63
N LYS A 292 -7.35 -7.55 -18.63
CA LYS A 292 -6.04 -8.08 -19.04
C LYS A 292 -5.01 -7.99 -17.92
N ILE A 293 -4.89 -6.82 -17.29
CA ILE A 293 -3.93 -6.59 -16.19
C ILE A 293 -4.30 -7.48 -14.98
N LEU A 294 -5.58 -7.66 -14.69
CA LEU A 294 -6.04 -8.56 -13.63
C LEU A 294 -5.63 -10.02 -13.90
N SER A 295 -5.74 -10.48 -15.15
CA SER A 295 -5.30 -11.81 -15.54
C SER A 295 -3.80 -12.00 -15.31
N GLU A 296 -2.97 -11.00 -15.65
CA GLU A 296 -1.53 -11.03 -15.38
C GLU A 296 -1.21 -10.96 -13.88
N TYR A 297 -2.00 -10.21 -13.10
CA TYR A 297 -1.87 -10.19 -11.64
C TYR A 297 -2.21 -11.55 -11.00
N ILE A 298 -3.23 -12.27 -11.52
CA ILE A 298 -3.55 -13.62 -11.09
C ILE A 298 -2.40 -14.58 -11.40
N ASN A 299 -1.78 -14.50 -12.59
CA ASN A 299 -0.59 -15.29 -12.94
C ASN A 299 0.58 -14.98 -11.97
N TYR A 300 0.71 -13.74 -11.54
CA TYR A 300 1.72 -13.33 -10.56
C TYR A 300 1.46 -13.92 -9.16
N ILE A 301 0.19 -14.03 -8.75
CA ILE A 301 -0.20 -14.71 -7.50
C ILE A 301 0.15 -16.22 -7.60
N PHE A 302 -0.17 -16.89 -8.69
CA PHE A 302 0.23 -18.29 -8.88
C PHE A 302 1.75 -18.49 -8.89
N TYR A 303 2.49 -17.54 -9.43
CA TYR A 303 3.95 -17.55 -9.35
C TYR A 303 4.46 -17.40 -7.90
N PHE A 304 3.83 -16.56 -7.10
CA PHE A 304 4.13 -16.45 -5.67
C PHE A 304 3.87 -17.79 -4.95
N GLU A 305 2.74 -18.42 -5.20
CA GLU A 305 2.42 -19.75 -4.68
C GLU A 305 3.48 -20.79 -5.08
N GLU A 306 3.88 -20.84 -6.35
CA GLU A 306 4.96 -21.71 -6.85
C GLU A 306 6.26 -21.51 -6.05
N LEU A 307 6.64 -20.25 -5.80
CA LEU A 307 7.83 -19.94 -5.00
C LEU A 307 7.74 -20.46 -3.56
N ILE A 308 6.55 -20.39 -2.94
CA ILE A 308 6.31 -20.92 -1.60
C ILE A 308 6.39 -22.47 -1.61
N LEU A 309 5.69 -23.13 -2.53
CA LEU A 309 5.66 -24.60 -2.65
C LEU A 309 7.06 -25.17 -2.96
N THR A 310 7.86 -24.46 -3.74
CA THR A 310 9.25 -24.85 -4.07
C THR A 310 10.28 -24.34 -3.06
N LYS A 311 9.83 -23.79 -1.91
CA LYS A 311 10.67 -23.31 -0.79
C LYS A 311 11.63 -22.16 -1.16
N GLN A 312 11.33 -21.40 -2.20
CA GLN A 312 12.08 -20.20 -2.59
C GLN A 312 11.67 -18.97 -1.76
N TYR A 313 11.57 -19.10 -0.45
CA TYR A 313 11.03 -18.08 0.46
C TYR A 313 11.76 -16.73 0.39
N ALA A 314 13.09 -16.76 0.19
CA ALA A 314 13.88 -15.52 0.08
C ALA A 314 13.47 -14.69 -1.15
N LYS A 315 13.07 -15.34 -2.25
CA LYS A 315 12.56 -14.67 -3.45
C LYS A 315 11.12 -14.23 -3.25
N ALA A 316 10.25 -15.10 -2.71
CA ALA A 316 8.85 -14.78 -2.44
C ALA A 316 8.69 -13.56 -1.52
N LYS A 317 9.50 -13.43 -0.46
CA LYS A 317 9.48 -12.27 0.46
C LYS A 317 9.74 -10.93 -0.21
N LYS A 318 10.33 -10.89 -1.40
CA LYS A 318 10.52 -9.64 -2.15
C LYS A 318 9.26 -9.15 -2.86
N MET A 319 8.23 -10.02 -3.00
CA MET A 319 6.91 -9.69 -3.55
C MET A 319 6.06 -9.03 -2.45
N THR A 320 6.49 -7.87 -2.00
CA THR A 320 5.98 -7.24 -0.76
C THR A 320 4.53 -6.78 -0.83
N ASP A 321 4.00 -6.54 -1.99
CA ASP A 321 2.58 -6.29 -2.24
C ASP A 321 1.72 -7.51 -1.86
N LEU A 322 2.11 -8.72 -2.26
CA LEU A 322 1.42 -9.97 -1.92
C LEU A 322 1.65 -10.37 -0.46
N VAL A 323 2.88 -10.23 0.05
CA VAL A 323 3.18 -10.49 1.48
C VAL A 323 2.31 -9.60 2.37
N ASN A 324 2.26 -8.29 2.10
CA ASN A 324 1.43 -7.36 2.86
C ASN A 324 -0.09 -7.66 2.72
N ALA A 325 -0.54 -8.18 1.58
CA ALA A 325 -1.93 -8.60 1.40
C ALA A 325 -2.27 -9.82 2.29
N LEU A 326 -1.38 -10.82 2.35
CA LEU A 326 -1.55 -11.99 3.23
C LEU A 326 -1.53 -11.58 4.71
N GLU A 327 -0.59 -10.73 5.13
CA GLU A 327 -0.54 -10.22 6.51
C GLU A 327 -1.83 -9.49 6.91
N LYS A 328 -2.42 -8.71 6.00
CA LYS A 328 -3.71 -8.07 6.25
C LYS A 328 -4.85 -9.06 6.42
N ILE A 329 -4.85 -10.14 5.65
CA ILE A 329 -5.85 -11.22 5.78
C ILE A 329 -5.66 -11.96 7.10
N GLU A 330 -4.42 -12.28 7.47
CA GLU A 330 -4.10 -13.04 8.69
C GLU A 330 -4.38 -12.25 9.97
N PHE A 331 -4.01 -10.98 10.01
CA PHE A 331 -4.09 -10.16 11.23
C PHE A 331 -5.30 -9.22 11.27
N GLY A 332 -6.19 -9.25 10.29
CA GLY A 332 -7.44 -8.50 10.30
C GLY A 332 -7.25 -6.98 10.39
N ASN A 333 -6.36 -6.40 9.62
CA ASN A 333 -6.06 -4.97 9.70
C ASN A 333 -7.17 -4.13 9.06
N VAL A 334 -8.06 -3.61 9.88
CA VAL A 334 -9.14 -2.70 9.46
C VAL A 334 -8.55 -1.35 9.08
N ARG A 335 -8.36 -1.12 7.78
CA ARG A 335 -8.09 0.22 7.26
C ARG A 335 -9.21 0.59 6.29
N ASN A 336 -10.08 1.49 6.72
CA ASN A 336 -11.17 2.00 5.88
C ASN A 336 -10.65 2.87 4.70
N ASN A 337 -9.40 3.31 4.76
CA ASN A 337 -8.74 4.07 3.71
C ASN A 337 -7.49 3.33 3.22
N GLY A 338 -7.32 3.24 1.91
CA GLY A 338 -6.18 2.58 1.26
C GLY A 338 -4.81 3.20 1.58
N CYS A 339 -4.76 4.47 2.02
CA CYS A 339 -3.56 5.13 2.52
C CYS A 339 -3.83 5.76 3.88
N GLY A 340 -2.79 6.07 4.65
CA GLY A 340 -2.90 6.72 5.96
C GLY A 340 -3.27 8.21 5.92
N ALA A 341 -3.56 8.76 4.74
CA ALA A 341 -3.85 10.17 4.57
C ALA A 341 -5.06 10.63 5.41
N GLY A 342 -4.89 11.71 6.16
CA GLY A 342 -5.92 12.27 7.03
C GLY A 342 -6.15 11.54 8.36
N ARG A 343 -5.48 10.40 8.62
CA ARG A 343 -5.57 9.63 9.88
C ARG A 343 -4.24 9.53 10.61
N THR A 344 -3.27 8.87 9.99
CA THR A 344 -1.95 8.64 10.57
C THR A 344 -0.86 9.40 9.84
N MET A 345 -1.15 9.94 8.65
CA MET A 345 -0.22 10.63 7.77
C MET A 345 -0.87 11.90 7.19
N PHE A 346 -0.06 12.95 7.00
CA PHE A 346 -0.41 14.16 6.24
C PHE A 346 0.77 14.57 5.34
N ALA A 347 0.48 15.47 4.38
CA ALA A 347 1.45 16.00 3.42
C ALA A 347 1.41 17.52 3.36
#